data_24c1b4c046857a323caf0247debc9dd5
#
_entry.id   24c1b4c046857a323caf0247debc9dd5
#
_cell.length_a   1.000
_cell.length_b   1.000
_cell.length_c   1.000
_cell.angle_alpha   90.00
_cell.angle_beta   90.00
_cell.angle_gamma   90.00
#
_symmetry.space_group_name_H-M   'P 1'
#
loop_
_entity.id
_entity.type
_entity.pdbx_description
1 polymer ?
#
loop_
_entity_poly.entity_id
_entity_poly.type
_entity_poly.pdbx_seq_one_letter_code
_entity_poly.pdbx_strand_id
1 'polypeptide(L)'
;MRMSKNQMQPILRAFFEEYLPDVKGVSANTLRSYRYSFRLLFQFLYEKNGILPAKVDFSNLDGNTVLSFLQWLEESRKCSVSTRNQRLAAIRSFSSYASRHCFQSALAFGTAVASIPPKRVPKKAMAYMTKEEMTIVLS
;
A
#
# COMPACT_ATOMS: atom_id res chain seq x y z
N MET A 1 12.08 23.80 -23.06
CA MET A 1 12.34 22.99 -21.89
C MET A 1 11.59 21.67 -21.94
N ARG A 2 12.27 20.62 -21.61
CA ARG A 2 11.65 19.31 -21.64
C ARG A 2 10.91 19.03 -20.34
N MET A 3 9.69 18.60 -20.46
CA MET A 3 8.93 18.15 -19.30
C MET A 3 9.46 16.81 -18.81
N SER A 4 9.51 16.65 -17.50
CA SER A 4 9.92 15.39 -16.92
C SER A 4 8.90 14.30 -17.29
N LYS A 5 9.40 13.16 -17.72
CA LYS A 5 8.55 12.01 -17.93
C LYS A 5 8.09 11.47 -16.61
N ASN A 6 6.84 11.01 -16.58
CA ASN A 6 6.36 10.28 -15.42
C ASN A 6 7.15 8.98 -15.31
N GLN A 7 7.78 8.76 -14.15
CA GLN A 7 8.61 7.59 -13.93
C GLN A 7 7.83 6.44 -13.34
N MET A 8 6.77 6.73 -12.62
CA MET A 8 6.03 5.73 -11.88
C MET A 8 5.07 4.91 -12.74
N GLN A 9 4.36 5.55 -13.67
CA GLN A 9 3.30 4.88 -14.40
C GLN A 9 3.76 3.64 -15.17
N PRO A 10 4.85 3.70 -15.96
CA PRO A 10 5.31 2.47 -16.63
C PRO A 10 5.78 1.40 -15.64
N ILE A 11 6.39 1.81 -14.54
CA ILE A 11 6.87 0.86 -13.53
C ILE A 11 5.68 0.19 -12.83
N LEU A 12 4.65 0.97 -12.51
CA LEU A 12 3.44 0.45 -11.89
C LEU A 12 2.72 -0.53 -12.81
N ARG A 13 2.66 -0.21 -14.09
CA ARG A 13 2.06 -1.11 -15.08
C ARG A 13 2.81 -2.44 -15.15
N ALA A 14 4.12 -2.39 -15.24
CA ALA A 14 4.94 -3.60 -15.29
C ALA A 14 4.78 -4.42 -14.01
N PHE A 15 4.67 -3.75 -12.86
CA PHE A 15 4.45 -4.41 -11.59
C PHE A 15 3.17 -5.26 -11.62
N PHE A 16 2.07 -4.69 -12.11
CA PHE A 16 0.79 -5.39 -12.11
C PHE A 16 0.62 -6.37 -13.27
N GLU A 17 1.17 -6.06 -14.44
CA GLU A 17 0.96 -6.89 -15.62
C GLU A 17 1.98 -7.99 -15.78
N GLU A 18 3.18 -7.81 -15.25
CA GLU A 18 4.29 -8.76 -15.47
C GLU A 18 4.84 -9.31 -14.15
N TYR A 19 5.25 -8.44 -13.24
CA TYR A 19 5.97 -8.88 -12.05
C TYR A 19 5.10 -9.74 -11.12
N LEU A 20 3.96 -9.21 -10.72
CA LEU A 20 3.11 -9.91 -9.76
C LEU A 20 2.56 -11.22 -10.31
N PRO A 21 2.01 -11.26 -11.54
CA PRO A 21 1.48 -12.53 -12.04
C PRO A 21 2.54 -13.50 -12.52
N ASP A 22 3.54 -13.03 -13.25
CA ASP A 22 4.44 -13.92 -13.99
C ASP A 22 5.73 -14.20 -13.24
N VAL A 23 6.30 -13.22 -12.56
CA VAL A 23 7.58 -13.39 -11.87
C VAL A 23 7.37 -13.85 -10.43
N LYS A 24 6.54 -13.14 -9.70
CA LYS A 24 6.26 -13.48 -8.30
C LYS A 24 5.18 -14.55 -8.15
N GLY A 25 4.28 -14.66 -9.12
CA GLY A 25 3.28 -15.72 -9.12
C GLY A 25 2.23 -15.58 -8.02
N VAL A 26 1.82 -14.33 -7.70
CA VAL A 26 0.82 -14.14 -6.67
C VAL A 26 -0.54 -14.67 -7.11
N SER A 27 -1.39 -15.02 -6.14
CA SER A 27 -2.74 -15.50 -6.44
C SER A 27 -3.59 -14.41 -7.07
N ALA A 28 -4.66 -14.82 -7.74
CA ALA A 28 -5.61 -13.87 -8.33
C ALA A 28 -6.23 -12.97 -7.25
N ASN A 29 -6.49 -13.51 -6.07
CA ASN A 29 -7.03 -12.72 -4.96
C ASN A 29 -6.04 -11.66 -4.48
N THR A 30 -4.78 -12.03 -4.36
CA THR A 30 -3.73 -11.07 -3.97
C THR A 30 -3.58 -9.98 -5.00
N LEU A 31 -3.61 -10.34 -6.28
CA LEU A 31 -3.49 -9.37 -7.37
C LEU A 31 -4.65 -8.36 -7.32
N ARG A 32 -5.88 -8.85 -7.13
CA ARG A 32 -7.06 -7.98 -7.01
C ARG A 32 -6.94 -7.05 -5.81
N SER A 33 -6.49 -7.58 -4.67
CA SER A 33 -6.32 -6.81 -3.44
C SER A 33 -5.31 -5.69 -3.64
N TYR A 34 -4.20 -5.99 -4.29
CA TYR A 34 -3.15 -4.99 -4.57
C TYR A 34 -3.66 -3.93 -5.54
N ARG A 35 -4.37 -4.33 -6.60
CA ARG A 35 -4.95 -3.37 -7.54
C ARG A 35 -5.94 -2.45 -6.84
N TYR A 36 -6.76 -3.00 -5.97
CA TYR A 36 -7.72 -2.21 -5.21
C TYR A 36 -7.03 -1.23 -4.27
N SER A 37 -5.92 -1.64 -3.66
CA SER A 37 -5.14 -0.75 -2.80
C SER A 37 -4.67 0.48 -3.55
N PHE A 38 -4.18 0.30 -4.76
CA PHE A 38 -3.71 1.43 -5.58
C PHE A 38 -4.87 2.26 -6.13
N ARG A 39 -5.99 1.64 -6.42
CA ARG A 39 -7.20 2.39 -6.80
C ARG A 39 -7.61 3.34 -5.68
N LEU A 40 -7.60 2.86 -4.45
CA LEU A 40 -7.94 3.69 -3.29
C LEU A 40 -6.91 4.81 -3.09
N LEU A 41 -5.63 4.51 -3.26
CA LEU A 41 -4.58 5.52 -3.16
C LEU A 41 -4.79 6.62 -4.19
N PHE A 42 -5.07 6.25 -5.43
CA PHE A 42 -5.29 7.22 -6.50
C PHE A 42 -6.56 8.03 -6.25
N GLN A 43 -7.61 7.40 -5.74
CA GLN A 43 -8.83 8.10 -5.35
C GLN A 43 -8.55 9.13 -4.26
N PHE A 44 -7.77 8.75 -3.26
CA PHE A 44 -7.39 9.66 -2.19
C PHE A 44 -6.62 10.87 -2.74
N LEU A 45 -5.63 10.62 -3.59
CA LEU A 45 -4.83 11.69 -4.17
C LEU A 45 -5.68 12.65 -5.01
N TYR A 46 -6.65 12.11 -5.73
CA TYR A 46 -7.55 12.95 -6.51
C TYR A 46 -8.44 13.79 -5.62
N GLU A 47 -9.04 13.18 -4.60
CA GLU A 47 -9.97 13.88 -3.70
C GLU A 47 -9.29 14.92 -2.84
N LYS A 48 -8.09 14.63 -2.37
CA LYS A 48 -7.41 15.52 -1.41
C LYS A 48 -6.47 16.50 -2.07
N ASN A 49 -5.82 16.11 -3.13
CA ASN A 49 -4.77 16.92 -3.76
C ASN A 49 -5.08 17.29 -5.20
N GLY A 50 -6.19 16.83 -5.76
CA GLY A 50 -6.56 17.13 -7.13
C GLY A 50 -5.66 16.50 -8.18
N ILE A 51 -4.92 15.46 -7.83
CA ILE A 51 -3.98 14.81 -8.74
C ILE A 51 -4.73 13.73 -9.52
N LEU A 52 -4.73 13.87 -10.85
CA LEU A 52 -5.34 12.86 -11.71
C LEU A 52 -4.52 11.57 -11.65
N PRO A 53 -5.17 10.39 -11.70
CA PRO A 53 -4.43 9.12 -11.61
C PRO A 53 -3.27 9.01 -12.60
N ALA A 54 -3.46 9.46 -13.83
CA ALA A 54 -2.41 9.38 -14.85
C ALA A 54 -1.24 10.33 -14.57
N LYS A 55 -1.40 11.26 -13.65
CA LYS A 55 -0.37 12.23 -13.29
C LYS A 55 0.36 11.89 -12.00
N VAL A 56 -0.07 10.85 -11.30
CA VAL A 56 0.60 10.44 -10.06
C VAL A 56 2.00 9.93 -10.37
N ASP A 57 2.98 10.45 -9.65
CA ASP A 57 4.36 10.04 -9.78
C ASP A 57 4.96 9.83 -8.39
N PHE A 58 6.17 9.31 -8.32
CA PHE A 58 6.84 9.07 -7.04
C PHE A 58 6.89 10.32 -6.16
N SER A 59 7.08 11.48 -6.78
CA SER A 59 7.15 12.75 -6.03
C SER A 59 5.86 13.09 -5.28
N ASN A 60 4.74 12.50 -5.68
CA ASN A 60 3.46 12.70 -5.00
C ASN A 60 3.28 11.80 -3.78
N LEU A 61 4.20 10.87 -3.55
CA LEU A 61 4.05 9.84 -2.53
C LEU A 61 5.12 9.98 -1.45
N ASP A 62 5.18 11.15 -0.83
CA ASP A 62 6.07 11.35 0.31
C ASP A 62 5.48 10.69 1.56
N GLY A 63 6.26 10.69 2.64
CA GLY A 63 5.85 10.03 3.88
C GLY A 63 4.56 10.57 4.46
N ASN A 64 4.40 11.89 4.44
CA ASN A 64 3.18 12.52 4.96
C ASN A 64 1.96 12.13 4.15
N THR A 65 2.09 12.08 2.84
CA THR A 65 0.99 11.72 1.95
C THR A 65 0.56 10.27 2.19
N VAL A 66 1.53 9.36 2.29
CA VAL A 66 1.21 7.95 2.52
C VAL A 66 0.56 7.77 3.90
N LEU A 67 1.07 8.44 4.93
CA LEU A 67 0.45 8.38 6.25
C LEU A 67 -0.97 8.93 6.22
N SER A 68 -1.18 10.05 5.54
CA SER A 68 -2.51 10.65 5.41
C SER A 68 -3.48 9.70 4.69
N PHE A 69 -2.99 9.00 3.69
CA PHE A 69 -3.78 7.99 3.00
C PHE A 69 -4.22 6.88 3.95
N LEU A 70 -3.28 6.39 4.76
CA LEU A 70 -3.61 5.32 5.71
C LEU A 70 -4.61 5.78 6.76
N GLN A 71 -4.49 7.04 7.23
CA GLN A 71 -5.47 7.62 8.14
C GLN A 71 -6.83 7.78 7.49
N TRP A 72 -6.85 8.22 6.24
CA TRP A 72 -8.08 8.35 5.47
C TRP A 72 -8.81 7.00 5.33
N LEU A 73 -8.05 5.92 5.13
CA LEU A 73 -8.65 4.59 5.07
C LEU A 73 -9.38 4.25 6.37
N GLU A 74 -8.78 4.52 7.51
CA GLU A 74 -9.40 4.20 8.80
C GLU A 74 -10.56 5.14 9.12
N GLU A 75 -10.39 6.44 8.90
CA GLU A 75 -11.36 7.45 9.33
C GLU A 75 -12.51 7.61 8.35
N SER A 76 -12.22 7.71 7.06
CA SER A 76 -13.24 7.98 6.05
C SER A 76 -13.80 6.71 5.44
N ARG A 77 -12.98 5.69 5.25
CA ARG A 77 -13.42 4.44 4.65
C ARG A 77 -13.74 3.38 5.70
N LYS A 78 -13.49 3.69 6.96
CA LYS A 78 -13.83 2.81 8.10
C LYS A 78 -13.20 1.43 8.03
N CYS A 79 -12.03 1.33 7.43
CA CYS A 79 -11.37 0.02 7.36
C CYS A 79 -10.74 -0.33 8.70
N SER A 80 -10.55 -1.62 8.93
CA SER A 80 -9.89 -2.10 10.13
C SER A 80 -8.38 -1.84 10.06
N VAL A 81 -7.72 -1.95 11.21
CA VAL A 81 -6.26 -1.86 11.27
C VAL A 81 -5.62 -2.93 10.39
N SER A 82 -6.19 -4.14 10.40
CA SER A 82 -5.69 -5.23 9.57
C SER A 82 -5.75 -4.88 8.08
N THR A 83 -6.88 -4.33 7.63
CA THR A 83 -7.04 -3.92 6.23
C THR A 83 -6.09 -2.77 5.90
N ARG A 84 -5.97 -1.79 6.80
CA ARG A 84 -5.02 -0.68 6.62
C ARG A 84 -3.61 -1.23 6.42
N ASN A 85 -3.20 -2.21 7.21
CA ASN A 85 -1.89 -2.82 7.09
C ASN A 85 -1.72 -3.58 5.77
N GLN A 86 -2.79 -4.20 5.27
CA GLN A 86 -2.76 -4.85 3.96
C GLN A 86 -2.53 -3.84 2.83
N ARG A 87 -3.14 -2.66 2.94
CA ARG A 87 -2.93 -1.60 1.94
C ARG A 87 -1.49 -1.10 1.98
N LEU A 88 -0.95 -0.93 3.18
CA LEU A 88 0.46 -0.56 3.33
C LEU A 88 1.38 -1.63 2.73
N ALA A 89 1.07 -2.89 2.94
CA ALA A 89 1.88 -3.98 2.40
C ALA A 89 1.92 -3.95 0.86
N ALA A 90 0.80 -3.62 0.22
CA ALA A 90 0.76 -3.47 -1.22
C ALA A 90 1.67 -2.33 -1.70
N ILE A 91 1.63 -1.20 -1.01
CA ILE A 91 2.49 -0.06 -1.34
C ILE A 91 3.96 -0.42 -1.13
N ARG A 92 4.27 -1.14 -0.05
CA ARG A 92 5.64 -1.59 0.22
C ARG A 92 6.15 -2.54 -0.83
N SER A 93 5.31 -3.45 -1.29
CA SER A 93 5.69 -4.40 -2.34
C SER A 93 6.04 -3.66 -3.62
N PHE A 94 5.22 -2.68 -4.00
CA PHE A 94 5.52 -1.86 -5.16
C PHE A 94 6.78 -1.04 -4.95
N SER A 95 6.96 -0.47 -3.77
CA SER A 95 8.14 0.32 -3.44
C SER A 95 9.43 -0.49 -3.63
N SER A 96 9.43 -1.74 -3.16
CA SER A 96 10.59 -2.62 -3.32
C SER A 96 10.87 -2.91 -4.79
N TYR A 97 9.81 -3.18 -5.55
CA TYR A 97 9.95 -3.43 -6.98
C TYR A 97 10.48 -2.18 -7.71
N ALA A 98 9.89 -1.02 -7.41
CA ALA A 98 10.29 0.22 -8.06
C ALA A 98 11.75 0.57 -7.76
N SER A 99 12.20 0.33 -6.54
CA SER A 99 13.58 0.61 -6.15
C SER A 99 14.59 -0.21 -6.93
N ARG A 100 14.21 -1.41 -7.35
CA ARG A 100 15.08 -2.25 -8.17
C ARG A 100 15.13 -1.80 -9.63
N HIS A 101 14.10 -1.12 -10.10
CA HIS A 101 13.96 -0.77 -11.53
C HIS A 101 14.21 0.70 -11.84
N CYS A 102 14.06 1.59 -10.86
CA CYS A 102 14.38 3.01 -11.04
C CYS A 102 14.78 3.60 -9.68
N PHE A 103 15.96 3.17 -9.23
CA PHE A 103 16.43 3.46 -7.87
C PHE A 103 16.38 4.95 -7.53
N GLN A 104 16.93 5.80 -8.39
CA GLN A 104 16.99 7.23 -8.08
C GLN A 104 15.61 7.86 -7.97
N SER A 105 14.74 7.56 -8.93
CA SER A 105 13.39 8.14 -8.94
C SER A 105 12.53 7.66 -7.79
N ALA A 106 12.76 6.41 -7.35
CA ALA A 106 11.95 5.81 -6.31
C ALA A 106 12.57 5.90 -4.92
N LEU A 107 13.78 6.45 -4.78
CA LEU A 107 14.52 6.42 -3.52
C LEU A 107 13.75 7.08 -2.37
N ALA A 108 13.29 8.30 -2.57
CA ALA A 108 12.57 9.03 -1.52
C ALA A 108 11.28 8.32 -1.14
N PHE A 109 10.54 7.83 -2.12
CA PHE A 109 9.33 7.07 -1.90
C PHE A 109 9.63 5.78 -1.12
N GLY A 110 10.65 5.05 -1.56
CA GLY A 110 11.03 3.79 -0.90
C GLY A 110 11.43 4.01 0.55
N THR A 111 12.23 5.04 0.81
CA THR A 111 12.66 5.37 2.17
C THR A 111 11.47 5.77 3.03
N ALA A 112 10.57 6.59 2.50
CA ALA A 112 9.39 7.03 3.23
C ALA A 112 8.50 5.85 3.61
N VAL A 113 8.23 4.96 2.66
CA VAL A 113 7.35 3.81 2.91
C VAL A 113 7.99 2.83 3.89
N ALA A 114 9.29 2.61 3.76
CA ALA A 114 10.00 1.69 4.65
C ALA A 114 9.98 2.17 6.10
N SER A 115 9.89 3.48 6.32
CA SER A 115 9.87 4.04 7.68
C SER A 115 8.50 3.99 8.35
N ILE A 116 7.44 3.63 7.61
CA ILE A 116 6.10 3.52 8.17
C ILE A 116 5.87 2.09 8.64
N PRO A 117 5.76 1.85 9.95
CA PRO A 117 5.52 0.50 10.44
C PRO A 117 4.05 0.11 10.29
N PRO A 118 3.76 -1.18 10.19
CA PRO A 118 2.37 -1.64 10.32
C PRO A 118 1.84 -1.26 11.69
N LYS A 119 0.57 -0.93 11.77
CA LYS A 119 -0.06 -0.70 13.05
C LYS A 119 -0.26 -2.02 13.77
N ARG A 120 -0.14 -1.96 15.09
CA ARG A 120 -0.42 -3.13 15.90
C ARG A 120 -1.91 -3.47 15.81
N VAL A 121 -2.19 -4.69 15.37
CA VAL A 121 -3.57 -5.15 15.34
C VAL A 121 -4.01 -5.38 16.79
N PRO A 122 -5.14 -4.80 17.22
CA PRO A 122 -5.64 -5.04 18.57
C PRO A 122 -5.82 -6.54 18.79
N LYS A 123 -5.45 -7.01 19.97
CA LYS A 123 -5.58 -8.44 20.32
C LYS A 123 -7.03 -8.79 20.62
N LYS A 124 -7.91 -8.32 19.80
CA LYS A 124 -9.33 -8.45 20.01
C LYS A 124 -9.79 -9.89 19.92
N ALA A 125 -9.21 -10.62 18.97
CA ALA A 125 -9.53 -12.03 18.81
C ALA A 125 -9.23 -12.81 20.08
N MET A 126 -8.09 -12.49 20.72
CA MET A 126 -7.75 -13.12 21.99
C MET A 126 -8.56 -12.55 23.14
N ALA A 127 -8.85 -11.25 23.08
CA ALA A 127 -9.64 -10.59 24.12
C ALA A 127 -11.09 -11.06 24.14
N TYR A 128 -11.59 -11.58 23.04
CA TYR A 128 -12.95 -12.12 22.98
C TYR A 128 -13.06 -13.51 23.57
N MET A 129 -11.93 -14.17 23.72
CA MET A 129 -11.95 -15.52 24.29
C MET A 129 -12.15 -15.42 25.79
N THR A 130 -13.11 -16.18 26.28
CA THR A 130 -13.30 -16.32 27.71
C THR A 130 -12.13 -17.10 28.28
N LYS A 131 -12.01 -17.09 29.61
CA LYS A 131 -10.98 -17.89 30.25
C LYS A 131 -11.14 -19.36 29.92
N GLU A 132 -12.37 -19.85 29.88
CA GLU A 132 -12.66 -21.23 29.53
C GLU A 132 -12.23 -21.52 28.09
N GLU A 133 -12.56 -20.63 27.18
CA GLU A 133 -12.15 -20.78 25.77
C GLU A 133 -10.66 -20.82 25.62
N MET A 134 -9.97 -19.93 26.30
CA MET A 134 -8.52 -19.89 26.25
C MET A 134 -7.90 -21.14 26.85
N THR A 135 -8.47 -21.62 27.93
CA THR A 135 -8.01 -22.85 28.58
C THR A 135 -8.16 -24.04 27.64
N ILE A 136 -9.28 -24.12 26.95
CA ILE A 136 -9.55 -25.19 25.99
C ILE A 136 -8.54 -25.11 24.83
N VAL A 137 -8.31 -23.91 24.31
CA VAL A 137 -7.40 -23.73 23.20
C VAL A 137 -5.96 -24.04 23.60
N LEU A 138 -5.58 -23.69 24.83
CA LEU A 138 -4.21 -23.89 25.30
C LEU A 138 -3.97 -25.27 25.86
N SER A 139 -5.00 -25.98 26.17
CA SER A 139 -4.89 -27.36 26.67
C SER A 139 -4.92 -28.34 25.53
#